data_fb1353a1e8bbc3feec9b2a3ea173f551
#
_entry.id   fb1353a1e8bbc3feec9b2a3ea173f551
#
_cell.length_a   1.000
_cell.length_b   1.000
_cell.length_c   1.000
_cell.angle_alpha   90.00
_cell.angle_beta   90.00
_cell.angle_gamma   90.00
#
_symmetry.space_group_name_H-M   'P 1'
#
loop_
_entity.id
_entity.type
_entity.pdbx_description
1 polymer ?
#
loop_
_entity_poly.entity_id
_entity_poly.type
_entity_poly.pdbx_seq_one_letter_code
_entity_poly.pdbx_strand_id
1 'polypeptide(L)'
;SLLLPIGLLVERGALVVLGLITAVYNSGLSALLRAGRVRGLRPAVVVAIDLILVTLLNWFSGGVQSPFRGLYYVLIIVAAAIGDLKGGLLTAAAATFAEAVMALIQPEVPGAEWQQHLSFAVSTVPYLFLTALGSGYLVRRLREQWERAEETEAQLAQVQRDLEIAREVQGALTHTAPLNVPGFELGAFTHTQYGIGGDLQDYVPIPEGIGVALADVVGHGLSAALLAARLAHLLDELGLGTPLHEVLESWNRTIYERTPAEMYVTMAIIELRAADGRARYTVAGHPPPLHWRSATGEVRPLQVTGTALGALPEPQIEVREMVLEPGDVLLIYTDGAVEARDDEGELLGIDGLSQLLARHVSLPPREMVNRIAADILERCDVRDDMTLVAVMRRRTAPRR
;
A
#
# COMPACT_ATOMS: atom_id res chain seq x y z
N SER A 1 44.35 34.69 -57.30
CA SER A 1 44.43 34.30 -55.85
C SER A 1 43.62 35.20 -54.88
N LEU A 2 42.71 36.04 -55.42
CA LEU A 2 41.85 36.95 -54.56
C LEU A 2 40.43 36.44 -54.32
N LEU A 3 40.06 35.29 -54.92
CA LEU A 3 38.73 34.71 -54.83
C LEU A 3 38.54 33.71 -53.64
N LEU A 4 39.64 33.21 -53.04
CA LEU A 4 39.56 32.30 -51.90
C LEU A 4 38.95 32.89 -50.61
N PRO A 5 39.18 34.13 -50.24
CA PRO A 5 38.60 34.66 -48.99
C PRO A 5 37.09 34.94 -49.06
N ILE A 6 36.53 35.18 -50.24
CA ILE A 6 35.10 35.49 -50.42
C ILE A 6 34.24 34.22 -50.31
N GLY A 7 34.69 33.09 -50.88
CA GLY A 7 34.02 31.79 -50.74
C GLY A 7 33.93 31.34 -49.29
N LEU A 8 35.04 31.44 -48.56
CA LEU A 8 35.10 31.09 -47.11
C LEU A 8 34.24 32.02 -46.25
N LEU A 9 34.08 33.29 -46.61
CA LEU A 9 33.21 34.26 -45.91
C LEU A 9 31.73 33.97 -46.19
N VAL A 10 31.38 33.58 -47.41
CA VAL A 10 30.02 33.21 -47.79
C VAL A 10 29.58 31.92 -47.08
N GLU A 11 30.46 30.90 -47.01
CA GLU A 11 30.17 29.63 -46.30
C GLU A 11 30.02 29.85 -44.77
N ARG A 12 30.86 30.67 -44.15
CA ARG A 12 30.76 31.01 -42.72
C ARG A 12 29.50 31.82 -42.44
N GLY A 13 29.13 32.74 -43.33
CA GLY A 13 27.88 33.49 -43.23
C GLY A 13 26.65 32.61 -43.30
N ALA A 14 26.64 31.63 -44.23
CA ALA A 14 25.56 30.67 -44.36
C ALA A 14 25.38 29.78 -43.10
N LEU A 15 26.48 29.34 -42.49
CA LEU A 15 26.46 28.55 -41.26
C LEU A 15 25.89 29.33 -40.08
N VAL A 16 26.26 30.60 -39.93
CA VAL A 16 25.73 31.48 -38.88
C VAL A 16 24.24 31.71 -39.06
N VAL A 17 23.80 31.99 -40.30
CA VAL A 17 22.38 32.21 -40.63
C VAL A 17 21.59 30.92 -40.38
N LEU A 18 22.08 29.76 -40.77
CA LEU A 18 21.40 28.47 -40.56
C LEU A 18 21.33 28.12 -39.09
N GLY A 19 22.40 28.37 -38.31
CA GLY A 19 22.40 28.21 -36.84
C GLY A 19 21.35 29.09 -36.16
N LEU A 20 21.23 30.34 -36.57
CA LEU A 20 20.20 31.27 -36.10
C LEU A 20 18.80 30.79 -36.47
N ILE A 21 18.56 30.37 -37.69
CA ILE A 21 17.26 29.82 -38.13
C ILE A 21 16.87 28.61 -37.28
N THR A 22 17.80 27.68 -37.06
CA THR A 22 17.57 26.49 -36.24
C THR A 22 17.27 26.85 -34.78
N ALA A 23 17.99 27.81 -34.20
CA ALA A 23 17.76 28.28 -32.83
C ALA A 23 16.39 28.98 -32.68
N VAL A 24 16.01 29.84 -33.64
CA VAL A 24 14.71 30.51 -33.66
C VAL A 24 13.57 29.51 -33.82
N TYR A 25 13.73 28.55 -34.76
CA TYR A 25 12.77 27.48 -34.98
C TYR A 25 12.55 26.64 -33.72
N ASN A 26 13.60 26.14 -33.09
CA ASN A 26 13.51 25.30 -31.87
C ASN A 26 12.95 26.08 -30.68
N SER A 27 13.32 27.35 -30.51
CA SER A 27 12.80 28.20 -29.47
C SER A 27 11.31 28.49 -29.69
N GLY A 28 10.92 28.80 -30.93
CA GLY A 28 9.54 29.05 -31.34
C GLY A 28 8.67 27.80 -31.15
N LEU A 29 9.14 26.65 -31.60
CA LEU A 29 8.45 25.37 -31.44
C LEU A 29 8.26 25.01 -29.95
N SER A 30 9.29 25.18 -29.13
CA SER A 30 9.24 24.95 -27.69
C SER A 30 8.24 25.88 -27.01
N ALA A 31 8.20 27.15 -27.38
CA ALA A 31 7.25 28.13 -26.87
C ALA A 31 5.80 27.79 -27.26
N LEU A 32 5.57 27.37 -28.48
CA LEU A 32 4.26 26.96 -29.00
C LEU A 32 3.75 25.67 -28.33
N LEU A 33 4.64 24.69 -28.10
CA LEU A 33 4.32 23.46 -27.38
C LEU A 33 3.94 23.73 -25.93
N ARG A 34 4.71 24.59 -25.22
CA ARG A 34 4.40 25.01 -23.83
C ARG A 34 3.07 25.79 -23.75
N ALA A 35 2.75 26.58 -24.76
CA ALA A 35 1.51 27.35 -24.83
C ALA A 35 0.28 26.52 -25.21
N GLY A 36 0.43 25.22 -25.50
CA GLY A 36 -0.67 24.33 -25.89
C GLY A 36 -1.29 24.64 -27.27
N ARG A 37 -0.67 25.56 -28.04
CA ARG A 37 -1.21 26.08 -29.31
C ARG A 37 -0.99 25.18 -30.51
N VAL A 38 -0.20 24.10 -30.36
CA VAL A 38 0.18 23.19 -31.45
C VAL A 38 -0.42 21.79 -31.24
N ARG A 39 -1.71 21.72 -30.89
CA ARG A 39 -2.42 20.43 -30.73
C ARG A 39 -2.61 19.64 -32.04
N GLY A 40 -2.25 20.18 -33.20
CA GLY A 40 -2.46 19.55 -34.50
C GLY A 40 -1.20 19.23 -35.31
N LEU A 41 -0.01 19.61 -34.88
CA LEU A 41 1.21 19.32 -35.63
C LEU A 41 1.57 17.84 -35.45
N ARG A 42 1.53 17.08 -36.54
CA ARG A 42 1.94 15.67 -36.50
C ARG A 42 3.44 15.62 -36.17
N PRO A 43 3.85 14.87 -35.14
CA PRO A 43 5.28 14.79 -34.73
C PRO A 43 6.23 14.44 -35.89
N ALA A 44 5.75 13.65 -36.85
CA ALA A 44 6.49 13.32 -38.06
C ALA A 44 6.88 14.55 -38.90
N VAL A 45 6.07 15.62 -38.89
CA VAL A 45 6.40 16.87 -39.63
C VAL A 45 7.55 17.60 -38.97
N VAL A 46 7.61 17.59 -37.62
CA VAL A 46 8.72 18.19 -36.86
C VAL A 46 10.02 17.46 -37.19
N VAL A 47 10.02 16.13 -37.14
CA VAL A 47 11.19 15.31 -37.46
C VAL A 47 11.64 15.54 -38.92
N ALA A 48 10.72 15.68 -39.87
CA ALA A 48 11.04 15.96 -41.27
C ALA A 48 11.68 17.34 -41.43
N ILE A 49 11.21 18.37 -40.77
CA ILE A 49 11.81 19.71 -40.78
C ILE A 49 13.21 19.67 -40.17
N ASP A 50 13.38 19.02 -39.03
CA ASP A 50 14.69 18.86 -38.36
C ASP A 50 15.67 18.11 -39.24
N LEU A 51 15.22 17.07 -39.97
CA LEU A 51 16.05 16.33 -40.92
C LEU A 51 16.54 17.22 -42.06
N ILE A 52 15.67 18.07 -42.61
CA ILE A 52 16.04 19.03 -43.65
C ILE A 52 17.07 20.03 -43.12
N LEU A 53 16.84 20.59 -41.93
CA LEU A 53 17.77 21.55 -41.32
C LEU A 53 19.13 20.92 -41.00
N VAL A 54 19.16 19.73 -40.47
CA VAL A 54 20.41 18.98 -40.21
C VAL A 54 21.14 18.66 -41.54
N THR A 55 20.40 18.28 -42.58
CA THR A 55 20.97 18.01 -43.89
C THR A 55 21.59 19.27 -44.53
N LEU A 56 20.90 20.43 -44.46
CA LEU A 56 21.42 21.72 -44.91
C LEU A 56 22.67 22.13 -44.12
N LEU A 57 22.63 21.97 -42.82
CA LEU A 57 23.77 22.27 -41.93
C LEU A 57 25.00 21.42 -42.34
N ASN A 58 24.81 20.11 -42.57
CA ASN A 58 25.87 19.25 -43.04
C ASN A 58 26.39 19.67 -44.44
N TRP A 59 25.48 20.01 -45.36
CA TRP A 59 25.87 20.48 -46.71
C TRP A 59 26.81 21.67 -46.68
N PHE A 60 26.47 22.71 -45.89
CA PHE A 60 27.26 23.97 -45.81
C PHE A 60 28.50 23.88 -44.92
N SER A 61 28.63 22.84 -44.07
CA SER A 61 29.77 22.68 -43.14
C SER A 61 30.79 21.63 -43.57
N GLY A 62 30.76 21.15 -44.82
CA GLY A 62 31.72 20.21 -45.36
C GLY A 62 31.12 18.91 -45.87
N GLY A 63 29.81 18.83 -46.00
CA GLY A 63 29.09 17.70 -46.59
C GLY A 63 29.31 16.41 -45.83
N VAL A 64 29.79 15.36 -46.54
CA VAL A 64 30.07 14.05 -45.92
C VAL A 64 31.18 14.07 -44.87
N GLN A 65 31.98 15.13 -44.80
CA GLN A 65 33.02 15.34 -43.79
C GLN A 65 32.58 16.34 -42.70
N SER A 66 31.33 16.77 -42.70
CA SER A 66 30.80 17.72 -41.69
C SER A 66 30.97 17.22 -40.27
N PRO A 67 31.43 18.07 -39.33
CA PRO A 67 31.47 17.73 -37.91
C PRO A 67 30.07 17.58 -37.28
N PHE A 68 29.02 18.04 -37.97
CA PHE A 68 27.63 18.01 -37.46
C PHE A 68 26.85 16.74 -37.85
N ARG A 69 27.48 15.77 -38.52
CA ARG A 69 26.84 14.49 -38.91
C ARG A 69 26.29 13.73 -37.70
N GLY A 70 26.91 13.89 -36.52
CA GLY A 70 26.41 13.30 -35.27
C GLY A 70 24.97 13.68 -34.95
N LEU A 71 24.44 14.78 -35.47
CA LEU A 71 23.05 15.20 -35.26
C LEU A 71 22.03 14.25 -35.90
N TYR A 72 22.39 13.49 -36.93
CA TYR A 72 21.51 12.46 -37.47
C TYR A 72 21.20 11.37 -36.46
N TYR A 73 22.16 10.97 -35.60
CA TYR A 73 21.92 9.99 -34.57
C TYR A 73 20.93 10.51 -33.52
N VAL A 74 21.09 11.77 -33.11
CA VAL A 74 20.16 12.42 -32.16
C VAL A 74 18.75 12.45 -32.76
N LEU A 75 18.62 12.82 -34.03
CA LEU A 75 17.34 12.90 -34.71
C LEU A 75 16.68 11.52 -34.85
N ILE A 76 17.43 10.46 -35.10
CA ILE A 76 16.96 9.07 -35.16
C ILE A 76 16.44 8.64 -33.79
N ILE A 77 17.14 8.97 -32.69
CA ILE A 77 16.70 8.66 -31.31
C ILE A 77 15.41 9.38 -31.02
N VAL A 78 15.30 10.67 -31.35
CA VAL A 78 14.06 11.46 -31.14
C VAL A 78 12.92 10.90 -31.99
N ALA A 79 13.16 10.54 -33.23
CA ALA A 79 12.17 9.94 -34.11
C ALA A 79 11.68 8.57 -33.60
N ALA A 80 12.59 7.76 -33.02
CA ALA A 80 12.24 6.50 -32.38
C ALA A 80 11.43 6.73 -31.10
N ALA A 81 11.76 7.75 -30.33
CA ALA A 81 10.99 8.09 -29.10
C ALA A 81 9.54 8.50 -29.41
N ILE A 82 9.31 9.15 -30.55
CA ILE A 82 8.01 9.66 -30.98
C ILE A 82 7.20 8.62 -31.77
N GLY A 83 7.85 7.96 -32.74
CA GLY A 83 7.23 7.07 -33.73
C GLY A 83 7.66 5.61 -33.64
N ASP A 84 8.18 5.21 -32.47
CA ASP A 84 8.71 3.88 -32.20
C ASP A 84 9.83 3.46 -33.18
N LEU A 85 10.05 2.16 -33.31
CA LEU A 85 11.03 1.60 -34.22
C LEU A 85 10.83 2.08 -35.68
N LYS A 86 9.58 2.23 -36.13
CA LYS A 86 9.25 2.69 -37.49
C LYS A 86 9.73 4.12 -37.72
N GLY A 87 9.52 5.01 -36.77
CA GLY A 87 9.98 6.40 -36.83
C GLY A 87 11.51 6.49 -36.93
N GLY A 88 12.21 5.74 -36.09
CA GLY A 88 13.67 5.65 -36.10
C GLY A 88 14.22 5.11 -37.44
N LEU A 89 13.66 4.02 -37.94
CA LEU A 89 14.09 3.40 -39.22
C LEU A 89 13.84 4.29 -40.44
N LEU A 90 12.67 4.97 -40.49
CA LEU A 90 12.38 5.90 -41.59
C LEU A 90 13.35 7.09 -41.58
N THR A 91 13.66 7.62 -40.40
CA THR A 91 14.60 8.73 -40.26
C THR A 91 16.04 8.28 -40.61
N ALA A 92 16.46 7.08 -40.21
CA ALA A 92 17.76 6.52 -40.60
C ALA A 92 17.86 6.31 -42.12
N ALA A 93 16.82 5.80 -42.77
CA ALA A 93 16.79 5.65 -44.23
C ALA A 93 16.85 7.01 -44.94
N ALA A 94 16.10 8.02 -44.47
CA ALA A 94 16.11 9.37 -45.03
C ALA A 94 17.48 10.09 -44.82
N ALA A 95 18.13 9.92 -43.67
CA ALA A 95 19.47 10.42 -43.41
C ALA A 95 20.50 9.75 -44.30
N THR A 96 20.41 8.42 -44.48
CA THR A 96 21.26 7.67 -45.39
C THR A 96 21.12 8.16 -46.83
N PHE A 97 19.88 8.39 -47.28
CA PHE A 97 19.62 8.96 -48.62
C PHE A 97 20.22 10.36 -48.77
N ALA A 98 20.05 11.23 -47.76
CA ALA A 98 20.63 12.57 -47.78
C ALA A 98 22.17 12.53 -47.86
N GLU A 99 22.82 11.65 -47.11
CA GLU A 99 24.28 11.47 -47.18
C GLU A 99 24.74 10.94 -48.53
N ALA A 100 24.01 9.99 -49.11
CA ALA A 100 24.31 9.47 -50.44
C ALA A 100 24.20 10.56 -51.52
N VAL A 101 23.17 11.39 -51.48
CA VAL A 101 22.98 12.53 -52.35
C VAL A 101 24.13 13.54 -52.20
N MET A 102 24.50 13.87 -50.96
CA MET A 102 25.63 14.77 -50.69
C MET A 102 26.95 14.20 -51.25
N ALA A 103 27.22 12.92 -51.10
CA ALA A 103 28.41 12.29 -51.62
C ALA A 103 28.50 12.32 -53.16
N LEU A 104 27.35 12.29 -53.86
CA LEU A 104 27.27 12.31 -55.32
C LEU A 104 27.36 13.71 -55.92
N ILE A 105 26.84 14.72 -55.27
CA ILE A 105 26.67 16.09 -55.83
C ILE A 105 27.79 17.04 -55.40
N GLN A 106 28.44 16.79 -54.26
CA GLN A 106 29.51 17.68 -53.81
C GLN A 106 30.69 17.72 -54.79
N PRO A 107 31.16 18.91 -55.16
CA PRO A 107 32.33 19.04 -56.01
C PRO A 107 33.55 18.45 -55.28
N GLU A 108 34.42 17.81 -56.06
CA GLU A 108 35.64 17.19 -55.58
C GLU A 108 36.48 18.17 -54.76
N VAL A 109 36.73 17.84 -53.50
CA VAL A 109 37.73 18.55 -52.70
C VAL A 109 39.08 18.25 -53.34
N PRO A 110 39.91 19.26 -53.68
CA PRO A 110 41.20 19.00 -54.29
C PRO A 110 42.02 18.04 -53.42
N GLY A 111 42.34 16.86 -53.99
CA GLY A 111 43.14 15.81 -53.35
C GLY A 111 42.33 14.67 -52.68
N ALA A 112 41.00 14.66 -52.73
CA ALA A 112 40.20 13.51 -52.28
C ALA A 112 39.56 12.79 -53.45
N GLU A 113 39.89 11.49 -53.64
CA GLU A 113 39.25 10.65 -54.64
C GLU A 113 37.75 10.42 -54.26
N TRP A 114 36.86 10.45 -55.29
CA TRP A 114 35.41 10.21 -55.08
C TRP A 114 35.14 8.89 -54.30
N GLN A 115 36.03 7.90 -54.42
CA GLN A 115 35.96 6.65 -53.68
C GLN A 115 36.05 6.83 -52.17
N GLN A 116 36.80 7.84 -51.68
CA GLN A 116 36.92 8.13 -50.26
C GLN A 116 35.61 8.72 -49.71
N HIS A 117 34.95 9.62 -50.47
CA HIS A 117 33.66 10.18 -50.07
C HIS A 117 32.57 9.10 -50.01
N LEU A 118 32.56 8.21 -51.02
CA LEU A 118 31.59 7.09 -51.04
C LEU A 118 31.86 6.09 -49.91
N SER A 119 33.12 5.71 -49.69
CA SER A 119 33.46 4.78 -48.60
C SER A 119 33.10 5.34 -47.23
N PHE A 120 33.26 6.64 -47.01
CA PHE A 120 32.92 7.32 -45.79
C PHE A 120 31.41 7.43 -45.60
N ALA A 121 30.63 7.73 -46.61
CA ALA A 121 29.17 7.71 -46.55
C ALA A 121 28.63 6.29 -46.29
N VAL A 122 29.14 5.27 -46.97
CA VAL A 122 28.73 3.87 -46.83
C VAL A 122 29.04 3.32 -45.43
N SER A 123 30.20 3.69 -44.86
CA SER A 123 30.63 3.20 -43.55
C SER A 123 29.69 3.65 -42.39
N THR A 124 28.96 4.75 -42.54
CA THR A 124 28.04 5.29 -41.49
C THR A 124 26.66 4.64 -41.50
N VAL A 125 26.26 4.06 -42.65
CA VAL A 125 24.92 3.44 -42.78
C VAL A 125 24.61 2.41 -41.70
N PRO A 126 25.50 1.43 -41.41
CA PRO A 126 25.22 0.45 -40.36
C PRO A 126 24.99 1.09 -38.99
N TYR A 127 25.72 2.16 -38.68
CA TYR A 127 25.57 2.86 -37.38
C TYR A 127 24.25 3.61 -37.25
N LEU A 128 23.77 4.25 -38.35
CA LEU A 128 22.46 4.90 -38.34
C LEU A 128 21.33 3.90 -38.09
N PHE A 129 21.37 2.74 -38.76
CA PHE A 129 20.38 1.69 -38.56
C PHE A 129 20.51 1.00 -37.19
N LEU A 130 21.73 0.77 -36.72
CA LEU A 130 21.94 0.22 -35.38
C LEU A 130 21.40 1.16 -34.30
N THR A 131 21.59 2.47 -34.46
CA THR A 131 21.01 3.48 -33.57
C THR A 131 19.49 3.45 -33.61
N ALA A 132 18.87 3.34 -34.79
CA ALA A 132 17.42 3.23 -34.92
C ALA A 132 16.86 1.96 -34.25
N LEU A 133 17.51 0.83 -34.45
CA LEU A 133 17.12 -0.44 -33.85
C LEU A 133 17.27 -0.40 -32.32
N GLY A 134 18.44 0.07 -31.85
CA GLY A 134 18.70 0.15 -30.39
C GLY A 134 17.79 1.11 -29.68
N SER A 135 17.60 2.32 -30.21
CA SER A 135 16.69 3.31 -29.62
C SER A 135 15.23 2.88 -29.67
N GLY A 136 14.78 2.33 -30.81
CA GLY A 136 13.43 1.79 -30.96
C GLY A 136 13.13 0.64 -30.01
N TYR A 137 14.08 -0.27 -29.83
CA TYR A 137 13.97 -1.36 -28.85
C TYR A 137 13.88 -0.82 -27.40
N LEU A 138 14.78 0.11 -27.06
CA LEU A 138 14.83 0.68 -25.72
C LEU A 138 13.54 1.45 -25.38
N VAL A 139 13.08 2.30 -26.31
CA VAL A 139 11.83 3.08 -26.12
C VAL A 139 10.64 2.17 -25.93
N ARG A 140 10.52 1.11 -26.77
CA ARG A 140 9.44 0.13 -26.62
C ARG A 140 9.46 -0.56 -25.25
N ARG A 141 10.65 -1.01 -24.81
CA ARG A 141 10.80 -1.69 -23.53
C ARG A 141 10.47 -0.77 -22.34
N LEU A 142 10.92 0.49 -22.39
CA LEU A 142 10.58 1.49 -21.37
C LEU A 142 9.07 1.74 -21.33
N ARG A 143 8.42 1.88 -22.47
CA ARG A 143 6.96 2.10 -22.54
C ARG A 143 6.18 0.92 -21.95
N GLU A 144 6.55 -0.32 -22.30
CA GLU A 144 5.95 -1.52 -21.71
C GLU A 144 6.12 -1.60 -20.19
N GLN A 145 7.26 -1.12 -19.65
CA GLN A 145 7.48 -1.05 -18.21
C GLN A 145 6.61 0.03 -17.55
N TRP A 146 6.47 1.20 -18.17
CA TRP A 146 5.63 2.28 -17.66
C TRP A 146 4.15 1.88 -17.62
N GLU A 147 3.64 1.28 -18.69
CA GLU A 147 2.26 0.78 -18.77
C GLU A 147 1.97 -0.25 -17.66
N ARG A 148 2.88 -1.20 -17.43
CA ARG A 148 2.74 -2.18 -16.34
C ARG A 148 2.78 -1.53 -14.95
N ALA A 149 3.65 -0.55 -14.74
CA ALA A 149 3.73 0.17 -13.47
C ALA A 149 2.42 0.93 -13.19
N GLU A 150 1.88 1.63 -14.20
CA GLU A 150 0.62 2.36 -14.10
C GLU A 150 -0.57 1.43 -13.82
N GLU A 151 -0.64 0.27 -14.50
CA GLU A 151 -1.66 -0.76 -14.23
C GLU A 151 -1.56 -1.30 -12.80
N THR A 152 -0.33 -1.57 -12.32
CA THR A 152 -0.10 -2.07 -10.96
C THR A 152 -0.51 -1.03 -9.91
N GLU A 153 -0.16 0.25 -10.10
CA GLU A 153 -0.57 1.34 -9.21
C GLU A 153 -2.09 1.50 -9.17
N ALA A 154 -2.75 1.42 -10.33
CA ALA A 154 -4.21 1.50 -10.40
C ALA A 154 -4.89 0.33 -9.67
N GLN A 155 -4.36 -0.90 -9.80
CA GLN A 155 -4.85 -2.07 -9.08
C GLN A 155 -4.67 -1.94 -7.57
N LEU A 156 -3.49 -1.50 -7.11
CA LEU A 156 -3.22 -1.26 -5.69
C LEU A 156 -4.16 -0.21 -5.12
N ALA A 157 -4.37 0.90 -5.84
CA ALA A 157 -5.30 1.95 -5.41
C ALA A 157 -6.76 1.46 -5.35
N GLN A 158 -7.15 0.52 -6.22
CA GLN A 158 -8.47 -0.11 -6.17
C GLN A 158 -8.61 -1.01 -4.94
N VAL A 159 -7.63 -1.89 -4.69
CA VAL A 159 -7.63 -2.79 -3.52
C VAL A 159 -7.66 -1.99 -2.22
N GLN A 160 -6.89 -0.90 -2.12
CA GLN A 160 -6.92 -0.03 -0.94
C GLN A 160 -8.31 0.58 -0.70
N ARG A 161 -8.98 1.05 -1.74
CA ARG A 161 -10.35 1.59 -1.62
C ARG A 161 -11.35 0.54 -1.16
N ASP A 162 -11.25 -0.68 -1.70
CA ASP A 162 -12.15 -1.77 -1.32
C ASP A 162 -11.95 -2.18 0.15
N LEU A 163 -10.69 -2.16 0.63
CA LEU A 163 -10.35 -2.36 2.04
C LEU A 163 -10.88 -1.23 2.95
N GLU A 164 -10.79 0.03 2.52
CA GLU A 164 -11.35 1.16 3.28
C GLU A 164 -12.87 1.04 3.44
N ILE A 165 -13.59 0.67 2.37
CA ILE A 165 -15.03 0.44 2.43
C ILE A 165 -15.37 -0.71 3.38
N ALA A 166 -14.64 -1.82 3.30
CA ALA A 166 -14.87 -2.98 4.16
C ALA A 166 -14.61 -2.64 5.65
N ARG A 167 -13.59 -1.81 5.94
CA ARG A 167 -13.32 -1.28 7.29
C ARG A 167 -14.46 -0.41 7.81
N GLU A 168 -14.98 0.48 6.97
CA GLU A 168 -16.11 1.34 7.35
C GLU A 168 -17.36 0.52 7.67
N VAL A 169 -17.65 -0.50 6.85
CA VAL A 169 -18.77 -1.44 7.08
C VAL A 169 -18.56 -2.24 8.38
N GLN A 170 -17.36 -2.79 8.63
CA GLN A 170 -17.06 -3.51 9.86
C GLN A 170 -17.25 -2.61 11.10
N GLY A 171 -16.72 -1.37 11.06
CA GLY A 171 -16.87 -0.41 12.14
C GLY A 171 -18.32 0.01 12.42
N ALA A 172 -19.18 0.00 11.40
CA ALA A 172 -20.60 0.31 11.56
C ALA A 172 -21.41 -0.86 12.17
N LEU A 173 -20.89 -2.09 12.10
CA LEU A 173 -21.56 -3.29 12.64
C LEU A 173 -21.16 -3.60 14.07
N THR A 174 -20.12 -2.97 14.61
CA THR A 174 -19.64 -3.20 16.00
C THR A 174 -20.16 -2.10 16.94
N HIS A 175 -20.57 -2.48 18.15
CA HIS A 175 -20.97 -1.51 19.14
C HIS A 175 -19.74 -0.85 19.79
N THR A 176 -19.75 0.46 19.88
CA THR A 176 -18.72 1.19 20.66
C THR A 176 -18.92 1.00 22.15
N ALA A 177 -17.82 0.93 22.92
CA ALA A 177 -17.89 0.81 24.37
C ALA A 177 -18.83 1.87 24.97
N PRO A 178 -19.89 1.48 25.68
CA PRO A 178 -20.82 2.42 26.28
C PRO A 178 -20.10 3.25 27.33
N LEU A 179 -20.28 4.58 27.28
CA LEU A 179 -19.64 5.52 28.21
C LEU A 179 -20.14 5.36 29.67
N ASN A 180 -21.35 4.82 29.86
CA ASN A 180 -21.98 4.67 31.18
C ASN A 180 -22.62 3.30 31.30
N VAL A 181 -21.95 2.39 31.97
CA VAL A 181 -22.51 1.12 32.43
C VAL A 181 -22.71 1.20 33.94
N PRO A 182 -23.95 0.95 34.48
CA PRO A 182 -24.14 0.94 35.89
C PRO A 182 -23.15 -0.01 36.58
N GLY A 183 -22.45 0.48 37.59
CA GLY A 183 -21.51 -0.33 38.40
C GLY A 183 -20.16 -0.60 37.79
N PHE A 184 -19.95 -0.31 36.52
CA PHE A 184 -18.71 -0.58 35.80
C PHE A 184 -18.18 0.64 35.01
N GLU A 185 -16.90 0.63 34.75
CA GLU A 185 -16.20 1.50 33.78
C GLU A 185 -15.50 0.61 32.76
N LEU A 186 -15.57 1.01 31.48
CA LEU A 186 -14.98 0.26 30.38
C LEU A 186 -13.98 1.12 29.60
N GLY A 187 -12.99 0.47 29.05
CA GLY A 187 -12.03 1.06 28.12
C GLY A 187 -11.59 0.02 27.10
N ALA A 188 -11.38 0.44 25.89
CA ALA A 188 -10.90 -0.42 24.84
C ALA A 188 -9.85 0.28 23.98
N PHE A 189 -8.96 -0.52 23.42
CA PHE A 189 -7.94 -0.12 22.45
C PHE A 189 -7.82 -1.22 21.41
N THR A 190 -7.74 -0.84 20.13
CA THR A 190 -7.49 -1.77 19.02
C THR A 190 -6.42 -1.21 18.10
N HIS A 191 -5.47 -2.03 17.76
CA HIS A 191 -4.45 -1.79 16.72
C HIS A 191 -4.58 -2.89 15.67
N THR A 192 -4.80 -2.49 14.40
CA THR A 192 -4.93 -3.42 13.29
C THR A 192 -3.73 -3.34 12.38
N GLN A 193 -3.11 -4.49 12.06
CA GLN A 193 -1.91 -4.55 11.22
C GLN A 193 -2.18 -4.15 9.77
N TYR A 194 -3.33 -4.56 9.22
CA TYR A 194 -3.69 -4.37 7.81
C TYR A 194 -4.88 -3.44 7.57
N GLY A 195 -5.28 -2.68 8.61
CA GLY A 195 -6.41 -1.75 8.50
C GLY A 195 -7.80 -2.39 8.61
N ILE A 196 -7.93 -3.71 8.42
CA ILE A 196 -9.11 -4.53 8.69
C ILE A 196 -8.62 -5.74 9.45
N GLY A 197 -9.23 -6.02 10.62
CA GLY A 197 -8.79 -7.08 11.52
C GLY A 197 -9.79 -8.22 11.65
N GLY A 198 -9.28 -9.38 12.09
CA GLY A 198 -10.08 -10.50 12.61
C GLY A 198 -10.64 -10.23 14.00
N ASP A 199 -10.05 -9.28 14.72
CA ASP A 199 -10.48 -8.91 16.07
C ASP A 199 -11.84 -8.24 16.05
N LEU A 200 -12.73 -8.72 16.94
CA LEU A 200 -14.04 -8.15 17.19
C LEU A 200 -14.21 -7.93 18.68
N GLN A 201 -14.39 -6.67 19.08
CA GLN A 201 -14.88 -6.32 20.41
C GLN A 201 -16.31 -5.85 20.33
N ASP A 202 -17.17 -6.29 21.24
CA ASP A 202 -18.56 -5.86 21.27
C ASP A 202 -19.12 -5.78 22.68
N TYR A 203 -20.16 -4.97 22.83
CA TYR A 203 -20.79 -4.64 24.11
C TYR A 203 -22.30 -4.74 23.99
N VAL A 204 -22.86 -5.78 24.58
CA VAL A 204 -24.29 -6.10 24.48
C VAL A 204 -25.02 -5.75 25.76
N PRO A 205 -26.03 -4.85 25.74
CA PRO A 205 -26.89 -4.64 26.89
C PRO A 205 -27.64 -5.94 27.27
N ILE A 206 -27.51 -6.35 28.51
CA ILE A 206 -28.30 -7.46 29.07
C ILE A 206 -29.24 -6.95 30.18
N PRO A 207 -30.34 -7.65 30.52
CA PRO A 207 -31.39 -7.13 31.41
C PRO A 207 -30.88 -6.57 32.74
N GLU A 208 -29.82 -7.14 33.31
CA GLU A 208 -29.28 -6.73 34.62
C GLU A 208 -27.87 -6.16 34.55
N GLY A 209 -27.34 -5.82 33.33
CA GLY A 209 -25.95 -5.38 33.22
C GLY A 209 -25.46 -5.22 31.79
N ILE A 210 -24.30 -5.79 31.51
CA ILE A 210 -23.66 -5.75 30.20
C ILE A 210 -22.94 -7.05 29.88
N GLY A 211 -23.06 -7.51 28.63
CA GLY A 211 -22.19 -8.48 28.03
C GLY A 211 -21.00 -7.79 27.39
N VAL A 212 -19.80 -8.31 27.59
CA VAL A 212 -18.56 -7.90 26.92
C VAL A 212 -18.00 -9.09 26.18
N ALA A 213 -17.81 -8.96 24.89
CA ALA A 213 -17.23 -9.98 24.04
C ALA A 213 -15.97 -9.47 23.38
N LEU A 214 -14.94 -10.32 23.37
CA LEU A 214 -13.75 -10.15 22.56
C LEU A 214 -13.52 -11.46 21.81
N ALA A 215 -13.45 -11.37 20.50
CA ALA A 215 -13.21 -12.50 19.61
C ALA A 215 -12.06 -12.20 18.67
N ASP A 216 -11.36 -13.25 18.26
CA ASP A 216 -10.38 -13.21 17.20
C ASP A 216 -10.65 -14.34 16.22
N VAL A 217 -10.72 -13.97 14.94
CA VAL A 217 -10.99 -14.87 13.82
C VAL A 217 -9.67 -15.31 13.21
N VAL A 218 -9.42 -16.59 13.22
CA VAL A 218 -8.21 -17.16 12.61
C VAL A 218 -8.08 -16.77 11.13
N GLY A 219 -6.92 -16.18 10.81
CA GLY A 219 -6.60 -15.61 9.51
C GLY A 219 -6.56 -14.10 9.53
N HIS A 220 -6.25 -13.48 8.39
CA HIS A 220 -6.11 -12.03 8.27
C HIS A 220 -6.83 -11.49 7.03
N GLY A 221 -7.06 -10.19 7.03
CA GLY A 221 -7.64 -9.52 5.88
C GLY A 221 -9.16 -9.70 5.74
N LEU A 222 -9.65 -9.59 4.51
CA LEU A 222 -11.08 -9.47 4.21
C LEU A 222 -11.93 -10.67 4.68
N SER A 223 -11.42 -11.90 4.58
CA SER A 223 -12.16 -13.11 5.00
C SER A 223 -12.38 -13.16 6.50
N ALA A 224 -11.36 -12.84 7.29
CA ALA A 224 -11.47 -12.76 8.75
C ALA A 224 -12.43 -11.62 9.16
N ALA A 225 -12.30 -10.44 8.53
CA ALA A 225 -13.17 -9.30 8.79
C ALA A 225 -14.65 -9.56 8.48
N LEU A 226 -14.96 -10.29 7.40
CA LEU A 226 -16.34 -10.68 7.06
C LEU A 226 -16.93 -11.65 8.08
N LEU A 227 -16.14 -12.59 8.61
CA LEU A 227 -16.60 -13.48 9.66
C LEU A 227 -16.78 -12.73 10.98
N ALA A 228 -15.86 -11.80 11.33
CA ALA A 228 -16.00 -10.92 12.49
C ALA A 228 -17.28 -10.07 12.42
N ALA A 229 -17.58 -9.47 11.25
CA ALA A 229 -18.82 -8.73 11.04
C ALA A 229 -20.08 -9.60 11.21
N ARG A 230 -20.03 -10.87 10.78
CA ARG A 230 -21.11 -11.82 11.00
C ARG A 230 -21.27 -12.17 12.48
N LEU A 231 -20.17 -12.32 13.20
CA LEU A 231 -20.19 -12.57 14.66
C LEU A 231 -20.80 -11.39 15.41
N ALA A 232 -20.52 -10.14 15.03
CA ALA A 232 -21.14 -8.98 15.62
C ALA A 232 -22.68 -9.06 15.60
N HIS A 233 -23.26 -9.52 14.49
CA HIS A 233 -24.70 -9.74 14.38
C HIS A 233 -25.20 -10.88 15.30
N LEU A 234 -24.41 -11.95 15.47
CA LEU A 234 -24.77 -13.04 16.38
C LEU A 234 -24.75 -12.60 17.83
N LEU A 235 -23.86 -11.65 18.20
CA LEU A 235 -23.79 -11.10 19.56
C LEU A 235 -25.07 -10.39 20.00
N ASP A 236 -25.90 -9.88 19.08
CA ASP A 236 -27.22 -9.32 19.39
C ASP A 236 -28.18 -10.36 20.03
N GLU A 237 -27.92 -11.66 19.88
CA GLU A 237 -28.68 -12.73 20.54
C GLU A 237 -28.38 -12.86 22.03
N LEU A 238 -27.27 -12.30 22.51
CA LEU A 238 -26.97 -12.24 23.95
C LEU A 238 -27.99 -11.35 24.64
N GLY A 239 -28.43 -11.77 25.81
CA GLY A 239 -29.37 -10.97 26.59
C GLY A 239 -30.85 -11.17 26.23
N LEU A 240 -31.20 -11.95 25.24
CA LEU A 240 -32.57 -12.32 24.87
C LEU A 240 -33.20 -13.36 25.85
N GLY A 241 -32.50 -13.72 26.92
CA GLY A 241 -32.96 -14.67 27.94
C GLY A 241 -32.54 -16.12 27.68
N THR A 242 -31.86 -16.41 26.57
CA THR A 242 -31.28 -17.72 26.28
C THR A 242 -30.02 -17.95 27.14
N PRO A 243 -29.83 -19.14 27.72
CA PRO A 243 -28.61 -19.45 28.46
C PRO A 243 -27.37 -19.33 27.58
N LEU A 244 -26.28 -18.73 28.11
CA LEU A 244 -25.05 -18.44 27.35
C LEU A 244 -24.46 -19.66 26.65
N HIS A 245 -24.53 -20.86 27.28
CA HIS A 245 -24.00 -22.09 26.65
C HIS A 245 -24.81 -22.49 25.41
N GLU A 246 -26.14 -22.35 25.40
CA GLU A 246 -27.01 -22.68 24.27
C GLU A 246 -26.73 -21.72 23.08
N VAL A 247 -26.52 -20.44 23.38
CA VAL A 247 -26.15 -19.44 22.38
C VAL A 247 -24.83 -19.82 21.73
N LEU A 248 -23.83 -20.13 22.52
CA LEU A 248 -22.48 -20.48 22.02
C LEU A 248 -22.47 -21.78 21.22
N GLU A 249 -23.26 -22.79 21.62
CA GLU A 249 -23.43 -24.02 20.86
C GLU A 249 -24.09 -23.76 19.48
N SER A 250 -25.10 -22.87 19.45
CA SER A 250 -25.75 -22.43 18.20
C SER A 250 -24.74 -21.72 17.27
N TRP A 251 -23.94 -20.81 17.83
CA TRP A 251 -22.90 -20.10 17.07
C TRP A 251 -21.81 -21.05 16.57
N ASN A 252 -21.33 -21.98 17.40
CA ASN A 252 -20.38 -23.00 16.99
C ASN A 252 -20.88 -23.79 15.77
N ARG A 253 -22.12 -24.27 15.84
CA ARG A 253 -22.74 -25.01 14.72
C ARG A 253 -22.81 -24.14 13.47
N THR A 254 -23.23 -22.88 13.61
CA THR A 254 -23.33 -21.94 12.50
C THR A 254 -21.98 -21.66 11.83
N ILE A 255 -20.92 -21.50 12.65
CA ILE A 255 -19.55 -21.29 12.15
C ILE A 255 -19.05 -22.56 11.49
N TYR A 256 -19.12 -23.70 12.19
CA TYR A 256 -18.63 -24.99 11.69
C TYR A 256 -19.25 -25.41 10.36
N GLU A 257 -20.58 -25.22 10.20
CA GLU A 257 -21.29 -25.64 8.98
C GLU A 257 -21.13 -24.68 7.81
N ARG A 258 -20.82 -23.41 8.06
CA ARG A 258 -20.92 -22.34 7.03
C ARG A 258 -19.63 -21.60 6.74
N THR A 259 -18.52 -21.99 7.36
CA THR A 259 -17.21 -21.43 7.07
C THR A 259 -16.24 -22.53 6.60
N PRO A 260 -15.17 -22.19 5.87
CA PRO A 260 -14.10 -23.16 5.57
C PRO A 260 -13.54 -23.80 6.84
N ALA A 261 -13.11 -25.06 6.75
CA ALA A 261 -12.64 -25.84 7.90
C ALA A 261 -11.42 -25.23 8.62
N GLU A 262 -10.66 -24.40 7.91
CA GLU A 262 -9.49 -23.70 8.44
C GLU A 262 -9.87 -22.44 9.22
N MET A 263 -11.13 -22.00 9.13
CA MET A 263 -11.61 -20.79 9.81
C MET A 263 -12.38 -21.14 11.07
N TYR A 264 -11.88 -20.69 12.20
CA TYR A 264 -12.53 -20.80 13.50
C TYR A 264 -12.32 -19.50 14.28
N VAL A 265 -13.00 -19.37 15.42
CA VAL A 265 -13.02 -18.15 16.21
C VAL A 265 -12.64 -18.46 17.64
N THR A 266 -11.64 -17.77 18.15
CA THR A 266 -11.36 -17.73 19.59
C THR A 266 -12.21 -16.63 20.22
N MET A 267 -12.78 -16.83 21.40
CA MET A 267 -13.69 -15.86 22.00
C MET A 267 -13.69 -15.89 23.53
N ALA A 268 -13.67 -14.71 24.12
CA ALA A 268 -13.98 -14.53 25.54
C ALA A 268 -15.28 -13.71 25.67
N ILE A 269 -16.28 -14.25 26.36
CA ILE A 269 -17.55 -13.57 26.66
C ILE A 269 -17.72 -13.48 28.16
N ILE A 270 -18.11 -12.32 28.64
CA ILE A 270 -18.32 -12.04 30.05
C ILE A 270 -19.61 -11.25 30.20
N GLU A 271 -20.60 -11.84 30.88
CA GLU A 271 -21.83 -11.17 31.26
C GLU A 271 -21.69 -10.64 32.70
N LEU A 272 -21.79 -9.34 32.89
CA LEU A 272 -21.57 -8.63 34.14
C LEU A 272 -22.86 -8.10 34.67
N ARG A 273 -23.22 -8.48 35.91
CA ARG A 273 -24.39 -7.98 36.60
C ARG A 273 -24.04 -6.74 37.40
N ALA A 274 -24.77 -5.64 37.12
CA ALA A 274 -24.50 -4.33 37.72
C ALA A 274 -24.74 -4.28 39.25
N ALA A 275 -25.72 -5.02 39.73
CA ALA A 275 -26.16 -4.93 41.14
C ALA A 275 -25.12 -5.42 42.16
N ASP A 276 -24.44 -6.52 41.86
CA ASP A 276 -23.58 -7.20 42.83
C ASP A 276 -22.19 -7.58 42.25
N GLY A 277 -21.93 -7.31 40.96
CA GLY A 277 -20.68 -7.63 40.31
C GLY A 277 -20.48 -9.10 39.99
N ARG A 278 -21.52 -9.93 40.13
CA ARG A 278 -21.45 -11.30 39.61
C ARG A 278 -21.23 -11.29 38.11
N ALA A 279 -20.38 -12.16 37.67
CA ALA A 279 -20.09 -12.35 36.27
C ALA A 279 -20.22 -13.84 35.90
N ARG A 280 -20.80 -14.10 34.72
CA ARG A 280 -20.72 -15.40 34.07
C ARG A 280 -19.77 -15.24 32.86
N TYR A 281 -18.89 -16.18 32.68
CA TYR A 281 -17.92 -16.09 31.59
C TYR A 281 -17.65 -17.42 30.91
N THR A 282 -17.23 -17.30 29.64
CA THR A 282 -16.66 -18.39 28.85
C THR A 282 -15.43 -17.87 28.13
N VAL A 283 -14.39 -18.70 28.06
CA VAL A 283 -13.16 -18.49 27.30
C VAL A 283 -12.98 -19.66 26.35
N ALA A 284 -13.44 -19.49 25.10
CA ALA A 284 -13.49 -20.52 24.08
C ALA A 284 -12.24 -20.42 23.18
N GLY A 285 -11.18 -21.16 23.54
CA GLY A 285 -9.90 -21.15 22.80
C GLY A 285 -9.15 -19.82 22.81
N HIS A 286 -9.64 -18.81 23.54
CA HIS A 286 -9.09 -17.46 23.57
C HIS A 286 -8.02 -17.31 24.66
N PRO A 287 -7.08 -16.35 24.53
CA PRO A 287 -6.16 -16.02 25.61
C PRO A 287 -6.90 -15.74 26.94
N PRO A 288 -6.43 -16.27 28.08
CA PRO A 288 -7.14 -16.15 29.33
C PRO A 288 -7.19 -14.69 29.83
N PRO A 289 -8.38 -14.07 30.01
CA PRO A 289 -8.47 -12.73 30.56
C PRO A 289 -7.77 -12.61 31.92
N LEU A 290 -7.14 -11.46 32.20
CA LEU A 290 -6.42 -11.19 33.42
C LEU A 290 -7.33 -10.50 34.44
N HIS A 291 -7.46 -11.09 35.62
CA HIS A 291 -8.20 -10.51 36.75
C HIS A 291 -7.22 -9.92 37.77
N TRP A 292 -7.17 -8.59 37.85
CA TRP A 292 -6.47 -7.88 38.91
C TRP A 292 -7.44 -7.68 40.10
N ARG A 293 -7.04 -8.19 41.30
CA ARG A 293 -7.82 -8.13 42.50
C ARG A 293 -7.38 -6.96 43.36
N SER A 294 -8.28 -6.01 43.59
CA SER A 294 -7.98 -4.78 44.35
C SER A 294 -7.60 -5.05 45.80
N ALA A 295 -8.14 -6.13 46.39
CA ALA A 295 -7.88 -6.49 47.77
C ALA A 295 -6.45 -7.01 48.04
N THR A 296 -5.83 -7.67 47.05
CA THR A 296 -4.51 -8.31 47.19
C THR A 296 -3.45 -7.69 46.29
N GLY A 297 -3.81 -6.92 45.27
CA GLY A 297 -2.92 -6.40 44.26
C GLY A 297 -2.39 -7.48 43.29
N GLU A 298 -2.98 -8.66 43.29
CA GLU A 298 -2.53 -9.80 42.50
C GLU A 298 -3.30 -9.87 41.20
N VAL A 299 -2.57 -10.19 40.10
CA VAL A 299 -3.12 -10.50 38.79
C VAL A 299 -3.21 -12.02 38.63
N ARG A 300 -4.36 -12.54 38.25
CA ARG A 300 -4.56 -13.95 37.94
C ARG A 300 -5.26 -14.14 36.62
N PRO A 301 -4.78 -15.02 35.73
CA PRO A 301 -5.51 -15.39 34.53
C PRO A 301 -6.77 -16.18 34.90
N LEU A 302 -7.87 -15.93 34.17
CA LEU A 302 -9.06 -16.77 34.24
C LEU A 302 -8.78 -18.11 33.57
N GLN A 303 -9.60 -19.11 33.88
CA GLN A 303 -9.46 -20.42 33.25
C GLN A 303 -10.06 -20.40 31.84
N VAL A 304 -9.37 -21.03 30.89
CA VAL A 304 -9.94 -21.37 29.59
C VAL A 304 -11.00 -22.45 29.79
N THR A 305 -12.20 -22.24 29.25
CA THR A 305 -13.39 -23.05 29.57
C THR A 305 -13.97 -23.76 28.37
N GLY A 306 -13.34 -23.65 27.20
CA GLY A 306 -13.83 -24.28 25.98
C GLY A 306 -12.86 -24.25 24.81
N THR A 307 -13.23 -25.01 23.77
CA THR A 307 -12.55 -25.01 22.48
C THR A 307 -13.00 -23.81 21.65
N ALA A 308 -12.15 -23.36 20.69
CA ALA A 308 -12.51 -22.31 19.75
C ALA A 308 -13.79 -22.68 18.97
N LEU A 309 -14.63 -21.69 18.72
CA LEU A 309 -15.92 -21.86 18.03
C LEU A 309 -15.67 -22.17 16.53
N GLY A 310 -16.37 -23.18 16.03
CA GLY A 310 -16.20 -23.65 14.65
C GLY A 310 -15.04 -24.61 14.44
N ALA A 311 -14.18 -24.84 15.45
CA ALA A 311 -13.07 -25.78 15.34
C ALA A 311 -13.51 -27.25 15.39
N LEU A 312 -14.56 -27.53 16.16
CA LEU A 312 -15.11 -28.88 16.34
C LEU A 312 -16.63 -28.89 16.13
N PRO A 313 -17.21 -30.01 15.62
CA PRO A 313 -18.66 -30.11 15.44
C PRO A 313 -19.41 -30.03 16.77
N GLU A 314 -18.84 -30.62 17.81
CA GLU A 314 -19.34 -30.60 19.19
C GLU A 314 -18.31 -29.87 20.07
N PRO A 315 -18.52 -28.58 20.36
CA PRO A 315 -17.59 -27.79 21.15
C PRO A 315 -17.69 -28.18 22.61
N GLN A 316 -16.54 -28.20 23.30
CA GLN A 316 -16.55 -28.25 24.76
C GLN A 316 -16.65 -26.81 25.27
N ILE A 317 -17.80 -26.41 25.78
CA ILE A 317 -18.04 -25.05 26.30
C ILE A 317 -18.57 -25.16 27.73
N GLU A 318 -17.84 -24.59 28.67
CA GLU A 318 -18.25 -24.46 30.08
C GLU A 318 -18.47 -22.97 30.41
N VAL A 319 -19.57 -22.66 31.05
CA VAL A 319 -19.83 -21.33 31.59
C VAL A 319 -19.48 -21.34 33.07
N ARG A 320 -18.61 -20.45 33.48
CA ARG A 320 -18.17 -20.27 34.87
C ARG A 320 -18.68 -18.99 35.47
N GLU A 321 -18.74 -18.97 36.81
CA GLU A 321 -19.14 -17.79 37.59
C GLU A 321 -17.96 -17.23 38.36
N MET A 322 -17.94 -15.92 38.49
CA MET A 322 -17.01 -15.19 39.34
C MET A 322 -17.70 -13.94 39.91
N VAL A 323 -17.01 -13.27 40.82
CA VAL A 323 -17.46 -11.96 41.34
C VAL A 323 -16.30 -10.98 41.14
N LEU A 324 -16.56 -9.86 40.48
CA LEU A 324 -15.66 -8.72 40.49
C LEU A 324 -16.01 -7.88 41.73
N GLU A 325 -15.06 -7.71 42.62
CA GLU A 325 -15.21 -6.87 43.79
C GLU A 325 -15.01 -5.38 43.44
N PRO A 326 -15.53 -4.44 44.23
CA PRO A 326 -15.34 -3.01 43.98
C PRO A 326 -13.86 -2.63 43.86
N GLY A 327 -13.47 -2.11 42.68
CA GLY A 327 -12.11 -1.74 42.36
C GLY A 327 -11.32 -2.84 41.62
N ASP A 328 -11.86 -4.05 41.46
CA ASP A 328 -11.26 -5.08 40.64
C ASP A 328 -11.27 -4.69 39.15
N VAL A 329 -10.27 -5.16 38.43
CA VAL A 329 -10.11 -4.94 36.98
C VAL A 329 -10.01 -6.28 36.27
N LEU A 330 -10.76 -6.42 35.19
CA LEU A 330 -10.62 -7.49 34.22
C LEU A 330 -10.06 -6.93 32.93
N LEU A 331 -8.95 -7.49 32.46
CA LEU A 331 -8.35 -7.19 31.14
C LEU A 331 -8.54 -8.38 30.22
N ILE A 332 -9.29 -8.18 29.14
CA ILE A 332 -9.50 -9.12 28.04
C ILE A 332 -8.61 -8.65 26.89
N TYR A 333 -7.97 -9.56 26.18
CA TYR A 333 -6.99 -9.20 25.15
C TYR A 333 -6.86 -10.32 24.11
N THR A 334 -6.50 -9.94 22.89
CA THR A 334 -6.17 -10.89 21.82
C THR A 334 -4.69 -11.27 21.85
N ASP A 335 -4.33 -12.35 21.19
CA ASP A 335 -2.98 -12.93 21.21
C ASP A 335 -1.90 -11.98 20.71
N GLY A 336 -2.22 -11.05 19.78
CA GLY A 336 -1.30 -10.01 19.34
C GLY A 336 -0.69 -9.17 20.47
N ALA A 337 -1.37 -9.07 21.64
CA ALA A 337 -0.81 -8.40 22.81
C ALA A 337 0.30 -9.21 23.50
N VAL A 338 0.16 -10.53 23.62
CA VAL A 338 1.11 -11.40 24.31
C VAL A 338 2.14 -12.02 23.39
N GLU A 339 1.85 -12.08 22.10
CA GLU A 339 2.77 -12.55 21.06
C GLU A 339 3.69 -11.44 20.51
N ALA A 340 3.49 -10.19 20.95
CA ALA A 340 4.40 -9.08 20.69
C ALA A 340 5.84 -9.43 21.15
N ARG A 341 6.85 -9.14 20.31
CA ARG A 341 8.25 -9.51 20.55
C ARG A 341 9.09 -8.30 20.84
N ASP A 342 9.94 -8.40 21.85
CA ASP A 342 10.94 -7.38 22.15
C ASP A 342 12.13 -7.40 21.16
N ASP A 343 13.09 -6.52 21.34
CA ASP A 343 14.28 -6.41 20.48
C ASP A 343 15.17 -7.66 20.50
N GLU A 344 15.09 -8.49 21.56
CA GLU A 344 15.77 -9.77 21.69
C GLU A 344 14.99 -10.93 21.00
N GLY A 345 13.75 -10.66 20.57
CA GLY A 345 12.84 -11.62 19.92
C GLY A 345 12.02 -12.44 20.89
N GLU A 346 12.08 -12.15 22.19
CA GLU A 346 11.29 -12.83 23.23
C GLU A 346 9.85 -12.30 23.23
N LEU A 347 8.90 -13.19 23.52
CA LEU A 347 7.48 -12.82 23.63
C LEU A 347 7.23 -12.04 24.93
N LEU A 348 6.37 -11.02 24.86
CA LEU A 348 5.88 -10.33 26.04
C LEU A 348 5.23 -11.31 27.03
N GLY A 349 4.44 -12.24 26.51
CA GLY A 349 3.78 -13.28 27.27
C GLY A 349 2.72 -12.75 28.25
N ILE A 350 2.03 -13.68 28.91
CA ILE A 350 1.03 -13.39 29.92
C ILE A 350 1.65 -12.67 31.13
N ASP A 351 2.87 -13.03 31.50
CA ASP A 351 3.56 -12.44 32.66
C ASP A 351 3.92 -10.97 32.40
N GLY A 352 4.42 -10.65 31.19
CA GLY A 352 4.72 -9.28 30.79
C GLY A 352 3.44 -8.40 30.76
N LEU A 353 2.36 -8.91 30.17
CA LEU A 353 1.07 -8.19 30.15
C LEU A 353 0.49 -8.02 31.55
N SER A 354 0.65 -9.01 32.45
CA SER A 354 0.22 -8.93 33.86
C SER A 354 0.97 -7.84 34.63
N GLN A 355 2.27 -7.67 34.37
CA GLN A 355 3.08 -6.60 34.96
C GLN A 355 2.65 -5.22 34.44
N LEU A 356 2.32 -5.09 33.13
CA LEU A 356 1.82 -3.86 32.57
C LEU A 356 0.45 -3.50 33.16
N LEU A 357 -0.47 -4.47 33.30
CA LEU A 357 -1.74 -4.27 33.96
C LEU A 357 -1.56 -3.75 35.40
N ALA A 358 -0.74 -4.43 36.20
CA ALA A 358 -0.47 -4.04 37.59
C ALA A 358 0.13 -2.63 37.71
N ARG A 359 0.96 -2.23 36.75
CA ARG A 359 1.57 -0.89 36.69
C ARG A 359 0.54 0.21 36.47
N HIS A 360 -0.44 -0.03 35.60
CA HIS A 360 -1.38 0.98 35.11
C HIS A 360 -2.78 0.90 35.74
N VAL A 361 -3.03 -0.05 36.63
CA VAL A 361 -4.35 -0.34 37.24
C VAL A 361 -4.96 0.84 38.00
N SER A 362 -4.17 1.84 38.39
CA SER A 362 -4.68 3.06 39.06
C SER A 362 -5.34 4.05 38.10
N LEU A 363 -5.17 3.88 36.80
CA LEU A 363 -5.76 4.73 35.77
C LEU A 363 -7.20 4.32 35.48
N PRO A 364 -8.04 5.24 34.97
CA PRO A 364 -9.33 4.88 34.38
C PRO A 364 -9.15 3.87 33.24
N PRO A 365 -10.09 2.92 33.02
CA PRO A 365 -9.92 1.82 32.06
C PRO A 365 -9.50 2.24 30.66
N ARG A 366 -10.06 3.34 30.15
CA ARG A 366 -9.69 3.85 28.81
C ARG A 366 -8.25 4.33 28.75
N GLU A 367 -7.78 5.03 29.80
CA GLU A 367 -6.41 5.49 29.86
C GLU A 367 -5.46 4.33 30.13
N MET A 368 -5.87 3.37 30.95
CA MET A 368 -5.14 2.14 31.26
C MET A 368 -4.80 1.35 29.99
N VAL A 369 -5.79 1.01 29.16
CA VAL A 369 -5.54 0.23 27.94
C VAL A 369 -4.70 1.00 26.93
N ASN A 370 -4.86 2.32 26.82
CA ASN A 370 -4.02 3.15 25.97
C ASN A 370 -2.56 3.17 26.43
N ARG A 371 -2.30 3.19 27.74
CA ARG A 371 -0.95 3.16 28.29
C ARG A 371 -0.31 1.79 28.15
N ILE A 372 -1.06 0.71 28.40
CA ILE A 372 -0.57 -0.65 28.15
C ILE A 372 -0.22 -0.82 26.69
N ALA A 373 -1.09 -0.41 25.78
CA ALA A 373 -0.85 -0.47 24.34
C ALA A 373 0.38 0.35 23.93
N ALA A 374 0.53 1.56 24.44
CA ALA A 374 1.70 2.40 24.16
C ALA A 374 3.00 1.74 24.63
N ASP A 375 3.02 1.19 25.86
CA ASP A 375 4.19 0.48 26.41
C ASP A 375 4.57 -0.75 25.54
N ILE A 376 3.57 -1.46 24.97
CA ILE A 376 3.80 -2.59 24.06
C ILE A 376 4.36 -2.09 22.72
N LEU A 377 3.69 -1.13 22.07
CA LEU A 377 4.08 -0.62 20.76
C LEU A 377 5.42 0.12 20.75
N GLU A 378 5.85 0.67 21.89
CA GLU A 378 7.15 1.31 22.01
C GLU A 378 8.31 0.32 22.19
N ARG A 379 8.05 -0.89 22.67
CA ARG A 379 9.10 -1.85 23.07
C ARG A 379 9.07 -3.16 22.31
N CYS A 380 7.98 -3.46 21.62
CA CYS A 380 7.78 -4.74 20.96
C CYS A 380 7.34 -4.55 19.51
N ASP A 381 7.73 -5.48 18.67
CA ASP A 381 7.23 -5.65 17.31
C ASP A 381 5.90 -6.43 17.38
N VAL A 382 4.80 -5.76 17.07
CA VAL A 382 3.45 -6.33 17.05
C VAL A 382 3.14 -6.75 15.62
N ARG A 383 2.96 -8.05 15.40
CA ARG A 383 2.80 -8.63 14.04
C ARG A 383 1.39 -9.09 13.73
N ASP A 384 0.48 -8.99 14.68
CA ASP A 384 -0.93 -9.33 14.52
C ASP A 384 -1.82 -8.22 15.04
N ASP A 385 -3.13 -8.34 14.83
CA ASP A 385 -4.10 -7.43 15.42
C ASP A 385 -4.02 -7.51 16.95
N MET A 386 -4.04 -6.36 17.61
CA MET A 386 -3.97 -6.26 19.06
C MET A 386 -5.16 -5.51 19.61
N THR A 387 -6.01 -6.18 20.35
CA THR A 387 -7.15 -5.59 21.02
C THR A 387 -7.06 -5.80 22.53
N LEU A 388 -7.30 -4.73 23.28
CA LEU A 388 -7.33 -4.71 24.74
C LEU A 388 -8.68 -4.15 25.20
N VAL A 389 -9.36 -4.85 26.10
CA VAL A 389 -10.61 -4.40 26.73
C VAL A 389 -10.48 -4.49 28.25
N ALA A 390 -10.57 -3.35 28.93
CA ALA A 390 -10.56 -3.31 30.38
C ALA A 390 -11.95 -3.02 30.94
N VAL A 391 -12.33 -3.78 31.95
CA VAL A 391 -13.55 -3.60 32.71
C VAL A 391 -13.17 -3.42 34.19
N MET A 392 -13.54 -2.29 34.77
CA MET A 392 -13.32 -1.99 36.21
C MET A 392 -14.64 -1.91 36.92
N ARG A 393 -14.79 -2.63 38.03
CA ARG A 393 -15.93 -2.43 38.91
C ARG A 393 -15.76 -1.16 39.71
N ARG A 394 -16.74 -0.25 39.63
CA ARG A 394 -16.70 1.03 40.36
C ARG A 394 -16.63 0.80 41.87
N ARG A 395 -15.78 1.56 42.54
CA ARG A 395 -15.81 1.63 44.01
C ARG A 395 -17.08 2.39 44.39
N THR A 396 -18.00 1.71 45.05
CA THR A 396 -19.16 2.41 45.64
C THR A 396 -18.63 3.41 46.65
N ALA A 397 -18.94 4.70 46.45
CA ALA A 397 -18.69 5.66 47.51
C ALA A 397 -19.42 5.20 48.77
N PRO A 398 -18.81 5.28 49.98
CA PRO A 398 -19.53 4.96 51.19
C PRO A 398 -20.78 5.83 51.25
N ARG A 399 -21.96 5.19 51.36
CA ARG A 399 -23.19 5.92 51.62
C ARG A 399 -22.96 6.76 52.86
N ARG A 400 -22.93 8.09 52.71
CA ARG A 400 -22.93 9.04 53.84
C ARG A 400 -24.24 8.97 54.59
#